data_f715d3d51e1cf736eafaaef03426c708
#
_entry.id   f715d3d51e1cf736eafaaef03426c708
#
_cell.length_a   1.000
_cell.length_b   1.000
_cell.length_c   1.000
_cell.angle_alpha   90.00
_cell.angle_beta   90.00
_cell.angle_gamma   90.00
#
_symmetry.space_group_name_H-M   'P 1'
#
loop_
_entity.id
_entity.type
_entity.pdbx_description
1 polymer ?
#
loop_
_entity_poly.entity_id
_entity_poly.type
_entity_poly.pdbx_seq_one_letter_code
_entity_poly.pdbx_strand_id
1 'polypeptide(L)'
;MKTLVAQPVFAKASTNDRGEEKQETIKISASSLTAINWVTKYTDPERFSDMREIRMLFNEIMSHEVSDIFIMPGIPVAAIVNGKLMAVTHRTIDTGECVNMVKLITGIESAISMIKDGEPLSGLSKINELNSDGERDTFGRLLQKRFRYELAGCDTVIEPNGFQLTLRPLPVTPPHYESLNIPEDFIKSCIIDSGFVIIAGSTGSGKTTTLASTIRYILENNTIIQGNIVTHEEPIEFSYHNIRSTHSIVSQSAIGLGGHIRSFDIANQAALRRFPALVLVGELRNGATVQAAIELSQTGHPVFATTHATNIKAIIPRLLSRFPAEIQGEKAFDIIDSARVLVAQKLIRDVNGKRFAVREVLVLKEGLRKYLLRFAKQPDILARKIDAIMDEGITGSINFKRQADKLLADGIIDELSYRRLVEDDSELDNETFEKLESV
;
A
#
# COMPACT_ATOMS: atom_id res chain seq x y z
N MET A 1 15.90 33.20 11.12
CA MET A 1 16.60 31.91 10.98
C MET A 1 16.98 31.76 9.52
N LYS A 2 18.26 31.74 9.19
CA LYS A 2 18.77 31.79 7.82
C LYS A 2 18.79 30.36 7.26
N THR A 3 18.07 30.15 6.15
CA THR A 3 18.12 28.94 5.36
C THR A 3 19.44 28.85 4.61
N LEU A 4 20.28 27.88 4.94
CA LEU A 4 21.51 27.59 4.19
C LEU A 4 21.10 26.67 3.01
N VAL A 5 21.15 27.24 1.81
CA VAL A 5 21.10 26.47 0.55
C VAL A 5 22.56 26.09 0.24
N ALA A 6 22.85 24.79 0.22
CA ALA A 6 24.14 24.29 -0.22
C ALA A 6 24.25 24.43 -1.74
N GLN A 7 25.23 25.22 -2.22
CA GLN A 7 25.61 25.27 -3.63
C GLN A 7 26.56 24.10 -3.96
N PRO A 8 26.44 23.48 -5.16
CA PRO A 8 27.39 22.45 -5.58
C PRO A 8 28.78 23.06 -5.84
N VAL A 9 29.77 22.50 -5.18
CA VAL A 9 31.19 22.86 -5.41
C VAL A 9 31.68 22.08 -6.63
N PHE A 10 31.85 22.77 -7.75
CA PHE A 10 32.58 22.21 -8.88
C PHE A 10 34.08 22.19 -8.59
N ALA A 11 34.67 21.00 -8.65
CA ALA A 11 36.12 20.83 -8.53
C ALA A 11 36.83 21.46 -9.74
N LYS A 12 37.80 22.31 -9.51
CA LYS A 12 38.76 22.81 -10.54
C LYS A 12 39.81 21.73 -10.76
N ALA A 13 39.97 21.28 -12.01
CA ALA A 13 41.09 20.45 -12.39
C ALA A 13 42.42 21.28 -12.26
N SER A 14 43.40 20.76 -11.53
CA SER A 14 44.76 21.26 -11.52
C SER A 14 45.66 20.31 -12.31
N THR A 15 46.31 20.80 -13.33
CA THR A 15 47.36 20.09 -14.08
C THR A 15 48.71 20.25 -13.38
N ASN A 16 49.54 19.20 -13.35
CA ASN A 16 50.92 19.30 -12.91
C ASN A 16 51.82 19.66 -14.10
N ASP A 17 53.07 20.12 -13.80
CA ASP A 17 54.06 20.63 -14.78
C ASP A 17 54.49 19.64 -15.89
N ARG A 18 53.82 18.48 -15.99
CA ARG A 18 54.12 17.45 -17.05
C ARG A 18 52.93 17.07 -17.89
N GLY A 19 51.78 17.72 -17.76
CA GLY A 19 50.62 17.51 -18.63
C GLY A 19 49.88 16.16 -18.43
N GLU A 20 50.13 15.45 -17.35
CA GLU A 20 49.39 14.23 -17.00
C GLU A 20 48.20 14.56 -16.08
N GLU A 21 47.01 14.21 -16.52
CA GLU A 21 45.82 14.27 -15.66
C GLU A 21 45.95 13.22 -14.56
N LYS A 22 46.16 13.64 -13.34
CA LYS A 22 45.95 12.79 -12.19
C LYS A 22 44.44 12.66 -11.98
N GLN A 23 43.89 11.51 -12.22
CA GLN A 23 42.60 11.10 -11.67
C GLN A 23 42.72 11.05 -10.13
N GLU A 24 42.42 12.14 -9.47
CA GLU A 24 42.17 12.12 -8.03
C GLU A 24 40.87 11.33 -7.83
N THR A 25 40.99 10.11 -7.33
CA THR A 25 39.87 9.35 -6.81
C THR A 25 39.23 10.19 -5.69
N ILE A 26 38.11 10.84 -5.98
CA ILE A 26 37.34 11.56 -4.97
C ILE A 26 36.87 10.48 -3.99
N LYS A 27 37.59 10.35 -2.88
CA LYS A 27 37.07 9.60 -1.73
C LYS A 27 35.91 10.43 -1.17
N ILE A 28 34.70 10.18 -1.63
CA ILE A 28 33.51 10.65 -0.96
C ILE A 28 33.52 9.96 0.41
N SER A 29 33.98 10.68 1.41
CA SER A 29 33.95 10.17 2.78
C SER A 29 32.47 10.01 3.17
N ALA A 30 32.16 9.00 3.98
CA ALA A 30 30.84 8.82 4.57
C ALA A 30 30.31 10.05 5.33
N SER A 31 31.15 11.06 5.53
CA SER A 31 30.85 12.35 6.15
C SER A 31 29.95 13.29 5.34
N SER A 32 29.65 13.00 4.07
CA SER A 32 28.69 13.80 3.27
C SER A 32 27.23 13.40 3.52
N LEU A 33 26.95 12.20 4.00
CA LEU A 33 25.66 11.84 4.54
C LEU A 33 25.71 12.11 6.05
N THR A 34 24.81 12.90 6.57
CA THR A 34 24.73 13.24 7.99
C THR A 34 24.83 11.97 8.83
N ALA A 35 26.06 11.62 9.25
CA ALA A 35 26.28 10.47 10.09
C ALA A 35 25.58 10.74 11.42
N ILE A 36 24.47 10.05 11.68
CA ILE A 36 24.13 9.81 13.06
C ILE A 36 25.18 8.82 13.55
N ASN A 37 25.75 9.11 14.72
CA ASN A 37 26.50 8.11 15.46
C ASN A 37 25.56 6.93 15.74
N TRP A 38 25.51 5.98 14.81
CA TRP A 38 24.95 4.69 15.10
C TRP A 38 25.85 4.12 16.19
N VAL A 39 25.36 4.08 17.42
CA VAL A 39 25.98 3.28 18.47
C VAL A 39 25.66 1.83 18.12
N THR A 40 26.25 1.34 17.07
CA THR A 40 25.99 0.01 16.55
C THR A 40 27.13 -0.90 16.94
N LYS A 41 26.78 -2.13 17.31
CA LYS A 41 27.73 -3.23 17.42
C LYS A 41 28.05 -3.85 16.04
N TYR A 42 27.45 -3.28 14.98
CA TYR A 42 27.62 -3.76 13.62
C TYR A 42 28.96 -3.28 13.07
N THR A 43 29.72 -4.19 12.52
CA THR A 43 30.95 -3.90 11.78
C THR A 43 30.73 -4.29 10.33
N ASP A 44 31.01 -3.37 9.40
CA ASP A 44 30.90 -3.63 8.00
C ASP A 44 31.75 -4.86 7.60
N PRO A 45 31.23 -5.83 6.86
CA PRO A 45 32.06 -6.86 6.29
C PRO A 45 33.02 -6.24 5.27
N GLU A 46 34.12 -6.92 5.00
CA GLU A 46 35.04 -6.51 3.94
C GLU A 46 34.33 -6.44 2.59
N ARG A 47 33.36 -7.35 2.38
CA ARG A 47 32.50 -7.38 1.20
C ARG A 47 31.17 -8.08 1.54
N PHE A 48 30.04 -7.61 0.97
CA PHE A 48 28.76 -8.33 1.02
C PHE A 48 28.74 -9.44 -0.02
N SER A 49 29.22 -10.60 0.36
CA SER A 49 29.42 -11.75 -0.53
C SER A 49 28.34 -12.81 -0.41
N ASP A 50 27.71 -12.93 0.76
CA ASP A 50 26.69 -13.94 1.04
C ASP A 50 25.46 -13.40 1.80
N MET A 51 24.44 -14.25 1.93
CA MET A 51 23.19 -13.91 2.61
C MET A 51 23.38 -13.71 4.13
N ARG A 52 24.42 -14.24 4.75
CA ARG A 52 24.67 -14.07 6.18
C ARG A 52 25.03 -12.63 6.50
N GLU A 53 25.89 -12.01 5.69
CA GLU A 53 26.31 -10.62 5.83
C GLU A 53 25.10 -9.67 5.62
N ILE A 54 24.26 -9.97 4.62
CA ILE A 54 23.02 -9.24 4.38
C ILE A 54 22.07 -9.36 5.57
N ARG A 55 21.91 -10.55 6.15
CA ARG A 55 21.07 -10.73 7.36
C ARG A 55 21.60 -9.96 8.55
N MET A 56 22.92 -9.91 8.75
CA MET A 56 23.52 -9.13 9.82
C MET A 56 23.21 -7.64 9.66
N LEU A 57 23.40 -7.10 8.45
CA LEU A 57 23.07 -5.72 8.10
C LEU A 57 21.58 -5.42 8.36
N PHE A 58 20.69 -6.27 7.86
CA PHE A 58 19.24 -6.03 7.99
C PHE A 58 18.74 -6.23 9.42
N ASN A 59 19.34 -7.10 10.22
CA ASN A 59 19.02 -7.20 11.65
C ASN A 59 19.38 -5.92 12.39
N GLU A 60 20.54 -5.33 12.08
CA GLU A 60 20.94 -4.05 12.66
C GLU A 60 19.98 -2.94 12.24
N ILE A 61 19.72 -2.78 10.94
CA ILE A 61 18.80 -1.77 10.41
C ILE A 61 17.43 -1.88 11.08
N MET A 62 16.90 -3.09 11.18
CA MET A 62 15.54 -3.35 11.71
C MET A 62 15.45 -3.31 13.24
N SER A 63 16.56 -3.09 13.96
CA SER A 63 16.51 -2.74 15.37
C SER A 63 16.03 -1.29 15.61
N HIS A 64 15.87 -0.51 14.55
CA HIS A 64 15.41 0.87 14.56
C HIS A 64 14.09 1.03 13.78
N GLU A 65 13.37 2.15 14.01
CA GLU A 65 12.18 2.50 13.23
C GLU A 65 12.59 3.02 11.84
N VAL A 66 12.67 2.10 10.88
CA VAL A 66 13.08 2.37 9.51
C VAL A 66 11.87 2.38 8.59
N SER A 67 11.77 3.40 7.73
CA SER A 67 10.75 3.47 6.69
C SER A 67 11.23 2.94 5.34
N ASP A 68 12.45 3.25 4.94
CA ASP A 68 13.01 2.85 3.65
C ASP A 68 14.52 2.61 3.77
N ILE A 69 15.06 1.69 2.94
CA ILE A 69 16.48 1.34 2.85
C ILE A 69 16.90 1.49 1.40
N PHE A 70 18.09 2.05 1.16
CA PHE A 70 18.62 2.31 -0.17
C PHE A 70 19.98 1.63 -0.36
N ILE A 71 20.11 0.89 -1.44
CA ILE A 71 21.35 0.27 -1.90
C ILE A 71 21.62 0.78 -3.31
N MET A 72 22.73 1.49 -3.48
CA MET A 72 23.12 2.10 -4.73
C MET A 72 24.66 2.11 -4.85
N PRO A 73 25.23 1.81 -6.03
CA PRO A 73 26.67 1.85 -6.25
C PRO A 73 27.28 3.24 -5.91
N GLY A 74 28.43 3.23 -5.25
CA GLY A 74 29.20 4.42 -4.95
C GLY A 74 28.83 5.18 -3.69
N ILE A 75 27.79 4.75 -2.99
CA ILE A 75 27.40 5.33 -1.68
C ILE A 75 27.36 4.23 -0.60
N PRO A 76 27.38 4.61 0.70
CA PRO A 76 27.02 3.67 1.77
C PRO A 76 25.60 3.15 1.62
N VAL A 77 25.29 1.96 2.13
CA VAL A 77 23.90 1.58 2.36
C VAL A 77 23.27 2.61 3.26
N ALA A 78 22.14 3.16 2.86
CA ALA A 78 21.46 4.23 3.58
C ALA A 78 20.05 3.80 3.99
N ALA A 79 19.51 4.41 5.04
CA ALA A 79 18.14 4.17 5.49
C ALA A 79 17.50 5.47 5.99
N ILE A 80 16.16 5.53 5.89
CA ILE A 80 15.38 6.60 6.55
C ILE A 80 14.97 6.08 7.93
N VAL A 81 15.55 6.68 8.95
CA VAL A 81 15.29 6.37 10.36
C VAL A 81 14.66 7.58 11.03
N ASN A 82 13.49 7.41 11.63
CA ASN A 82 12.74 8.51 12.23
C ASN A 82 12.59 9.74 11.29
N GLY A 83 12.39 9.48 9.98
CA GLY A 83 12.21 10.51 8.96
C GLY A 83 13.50 11.22 8.49
N LYS A 84 14.70 10.74 8.90
CA LYS A 84 15.99 11.28 8.49
C LYS A 84 16.79 10.25 7.70
N LEU A 85 17.38 10.67 6.58
CA LEU A 85 18.29 9.83 5.81
C LEU A 85 19.62 9.68 6.54
N MET A 86 20.08 8.43 6.70
CA MET A 86 21.27 8.06 7.47
C MET A 86 22.10 7.02 6.74
N ALA A 87 23.43 7.12 6.80
CA ALA A 87 24.31 6.07 6.35
C ALA A 87 24.31 4.92 7.37
N VAL A 88 24.12 3.71 6.87
CA VAL A 88 24.14 2.47 7.68
C VAL A 88 25.51 1.84 7.68
N THR A 89 26.13 1.71 6.50
CA THR A 89 27.52 1.23 6.38
C THR A 89 28.50 2.39 6.49
N HIS A 90 29.69 2.11 7.02
CA HIS A 90 30.77 3.10 7.17
C HIS A 90 31.56 3.30 5.88
N ARG A 91 31.40 2.38 4.93
CA ARG A 91 32.06 2.42 3.63
C ARG A 91 31.06 2.54 2.50
N THR A 92 31.52 2.99 1.36
CA THR A 92 30.77 2.95 0.10
C THR A 92 30.76 1.53 -0.44
N ILE A 93 29.71 1.17 -1.19
CA ILE A 93 29.53 -0.13 -1.79
C ILE A 93 29.84 -0.04 -3.29
N ASP A 94 30.68 -0.95 -3.79
CA ASP A 94 31.00 -1.00 -5.23
C ASP A 94 29.88 -1.61 -6.07
N THR A 95 29.90 -1.42 -7.40
CA THR A 95 28.89 -1.93 -8.32
C THR A 95 28.74 -3.45 -8.26
N GLY A 96 29.87 -4.18 -8.26
CA GLY A 96 29.83 -5.65 -8.22
C GLY A 96 29.22 -6.19 -6.94
N GLU A 97 29.50 -5.51 -5.83
CA GLU A 97 28.93 -5.82 -4.52
C GLU A 97 27.42 -5.51 -4.48
N CYS A 98 27.02 -4.34 -4.99
CA CYS A 98 25.59 -4.00 -5.12
C CYS A 98 24.82 -4.98 -6.00
N VAL A 99 25.39 -5.41 -7.13
CA VAL A 99 24.80 -6.45 -8.02
C VAL A 99 24.59 -7.75 -7.24
N ASN A 100 25.58 -8.17 -6.45
CA ASN A 100 25.46 -9.37 -5.63
C ASN A 100 24.38 -9.22 -4.54
N MET A 101 24.35 -8.08 -3.85
CA MET A 101 23.30 -7.78 -2.88
C MET A 101 21.90 -7.82 -3.51
N VAL A 102 21.72 -7.23 -4.70
CA VAL A 102 20.44 -7.28 -5.44
C VAL A 102 20.02 -8.72 -5.71
N LYS A 103 20.92 -9.56 -6.23
CA LYS A 103 20.63 -10.99 -6.49
C LYS A 103 20.22 -11.73 -5.21
N LEU A 104 20.97 -11.56 -4.13
CA LEU A 104 20.71 -12.23 -2.87
C LEU A 104 19.39 -11.76 -2.23
N ILE A 105 19.09 -10.47 -2.31
CA ILE A 105 17.88 -9.88 -1.72
C ILE A 105 16.63 -10.21 -2.53
N THR A 106 16.69 -10.08 -3.86
CA THR A 106 15.53 -10.32 -4.74
C THR A 106 15.31 -11.80 -5.04
N GLY A 107 16.37 -12.62 -4.95
CA GLY A 107 16.36 -14.01 -5.42
C GLY A 107 16.33 -14.16 -6.93
N ILE A 108 16.55 -13.09 -7.70
CA ILE A 108 16.49 -13.06 -9.16
C ILE A 108 17.87 -12.81 -9.73
N GLU A 109 18.47 -13.83 -10.32
CA GLU A 109 19.81 -13.77 -10.93
C GLU A 109 19.91 -12.72 -12.05
N SER A 110 18.85 -12.56 -12.84
CA SER A 110 18.78 -11.65 -13.99
C SER A 110 18.22 -10.26 -13.64
N ALA A 111 18.03 -9.91 -12.36
CA ALA A 111 17.37 -8.68 -11.94
C ALA A 111 17.96 -7.42 -12.61
N ILE A 112 19.28 -7.30 -12.63
CA ILE A 112 19.98 -6.16 -13.27
C ILE A 112 19.79 -6.13 -14.79
N SER A 113 19.72 -7.29 -15.44
CA SER A 113 19.47 -7.35 -16.88
C SER A 113 18.05 -6.92 -17.22
N MET A 114 17.07 -7.27 -16.38
CA MET A 114 15.66 -6.93 -16.61
C MET A 114 15.44 -5.41 -16.59
N ILE A 115 16.09 -4.67 -15.69
CA ILE A 115 15.93 -3.22 -15.60
C ILE A 115 16.67 -2.44 -16.71
N LYS A 116 17.60 -3.07 -17.42
CA LYS A 116 18.31 -2.46 -18.56
C LYS A 116 17.40 -2.19 -19.74
N ASP A 117 16.27 -2.89 -19.82
CA ASP A 117 15.23 -2.66 -20.85
C ASP A 117 14.32 -1.46 -20.51
N GLY A 118 14.62 -0.73 -19.43
CA GLY A 118 13.92 0.48 -19.02
C GLY A 118 12.69 0.23 -18.13
N GLU A 119 12.38 -1.01 -17.78
CA GLU A 119 11.28 -1.34 -16.88
C GLU A 119 11.79 -1.58 -15.45
N PRO A 120 11.27 -0.88 -14.43
CA PRO A 120 11.63 -1.14 -13.05
C PRO A 120 11.10 -2.52 -12.60
N LEU A 121 11.82 -3.15 -11.68
CA LEU A 121 11.47 -4.44 -11.12
C LEU A 121 10.97 -4.28 -9.68
N SER A 122 9.69 -4.51 -9.46
CA SER A 122 9.07 -4.50 -8.13
C SER A 122 8.82 -5.92 -7.61
N GLY A 123 8.93 -6.11 -6.29
CA GLY A 123 8.66 -7.42 -5.71
C GLY A 123 8.71 -7.45 -4.19
N LEU A 124 8.72 -8.68 -3.67
CA LEU A 124 8.82 -8.96 -2.24
C LEU A 124 10.08 -9.76 -1.94
N SER A 125 10.84 -9.31 -0.97
CA SER A 125 11.95 -10.04 -0.38
C SER A 125 11.59 -10.53 1.03
N LYS A 126 12.09 -11.71 1.38
CA LYS A 126 11.97 -12.30 2.72
C LYS A 126 13.36 -12.61 3.24
N ILE A 127 13.72 -11.96 4.33
CA ILE A 127 15.03 -12.14 4.96
C ILE A 127 14.80 -12.77 6.33
N ASN A 128 15.35 -13.97 6.53
CA ASN A 128 15.26 -14.67 7.82
C ASN A 128 16.20 -14.01 8.83
N GLU A 129 15.80 -13.95 10.09
CA GLU A 129 16.71 -13.57 11.17
C GLU A 129 17.84 -14.57 11.34
N LEU A 130 19.01 -14.09 11.80
CA LEU A 130 20.19 -14.93 12.03
C LEU A 130 20.12 -15.71 13.34
N ASN A 131 19.42 -15.18 14.33
CA ASN A 131 19.46 -15.70 15.68
C ASN A 131 18.33 -16.70 15.92
N SER A 132 18.66 -17.81 16.61
CA SER A 132 17.71 -18.78 17.14
C SER A 132 16.69 -18.15 18.12
N ASP A 133 17.00 -16.97 18.65
CA ASP A 133 16.22 -16.26 19.67
C ASP A 133 15.28 -15.20 19.08
N GLY A 134 15.19 -15.10 17.72
CA GLY A 134 14.26 -14.21 17.03
C GLY A 134 12.80 -14.53 17.35
N GLU A 135 11.93 -13.54 17.12
CA GLU A 135 10.49 -13.70 17.27
C GLU A 135 9.98 -14.91 16.48
N ARG A 136 9.16 -15.73 17.12
CA ARG A 136 8.59 -16.91 16.49
C ARG A 136 7.11 -16.74 16.25
N ASP A 137 6.64 -17.33 15.15
CA ASP A 137 5.22 -17.41 14.85
C ASP A 137 4.50 -18.38 15.81
N THR A 138 3.18 -18.45 15.69
CA THR A 138 2.34 -19.36 16.48
C THR A 138 2.64 -20.84 16.25
N PHE A 139 3.46 -21.18 15.26
CA PHE A 139 3.92 -22.54 14.94
C PHE A 139 5.38 -22.79 15.37
N GLY A 140 6.01 -21.83 16.05
CA GLY A 140 7.40 -21.93 16.52
C GLY A 140 8.45 -21.67 15.42
N ARG A 141 8.07 -21.19 14.22
CA ARG A 141 9.00 -20.85 13.15
C ARG A 141 9.50 -19.42 13.34
N LEU A 142 10.76 -19.15 13.01
CA LEU A 142 11.31 -17.80 13.03
C LEU A 142 10.50 -16.86 12.10
N LEU A 143 10.11 -15.71 12.63
CA LEU A 143 9.46 -14.67 11.83
C LEU A 143 10.43 -14.17 10.76
N GLN A 144 9.94 -14.07 9.54
CA GLN A 144 10.69 -13.55 8.42
C GLN A 144 10.47 -12.05 8.33
N LYS A 145 11.54 -11.26 8.31
CA LYS A 145 11.45 -9.86 7.93
C LYS A 145 11.11 -9.76 6.45
N ARG A 146 10.09 -8.99 6.12
CA ARG A 146 9.56 -8.84 4.77
C ARG A 146 9.80 -7.42 4.30
N PHE A 147 10.18 -7.31 3.04
CA PHE A 147 10.44 -6.03 2.40
C PHE A 147 9.76 -5.99 1.03
N ARG A 148 9.05 -4.91 0.76
CA ARG A 148 8.76 -4.54 -0.62
C ARG A 148 10.01 -3.94 -1.20
N TYR A 149 10.40 -4.34 -2.40
CA TYR A 149 11.50 -3.73 -3.11
C TYR A 149 11.08 -3.12 -4.44
N GLU A 150 11.80 -2.09 -4.83
CA GLU A 150 11.79 -1.48 -6.15
C GLU A 150 13.22 -1.37 -6.62
N LEU A 151 13.55 -1.99 -7.74
CA LEU A 151 14.83 -1.90 -8.40
C LEU A 151 14.64 -1.11 -9.70
N ALA A 152 15.29 0.03 -9.83
CA ALA A 152 15.20 0.90 -11.00
C ALA A 152 16.57 1.33 -11.51
N GLY A 153 16.70 1.50 -12.82
CA GLY A 153 17.87 2.11 -13.45
C GLY A 153 17.95 3.60 -13.11
N CYS A 154 19.14 4.08 -12.80
CA CYS A 154 19.40 5.50 -12.55
C CYS A 154 20.89 5.80 -12.75
N ASP A 155 21.24 7.08 -12.90
CA ASP A 155 22.63 7.50 -12.82
C ASP A 155 23.10 7.44 -11.36
N THR A 156 24.31 6.93 -11.16
CA THR A 156 24.95 6.82 -9.84
C THR A 156 26.18 7.69 -9.76
N VAL A 157 26.74 7.84 -8.56
CA VAL A 157 27.94 8.67 -8.35
C VAL A 157 29.15 8.15 -9.13
N ILE A 158 29.21 6.85 -9.40
CA ILE A 158 30.38 6.19 -10.02
C ILE A 158 30.12 5.69 -11.44
N GLU A 159 28.85 5.57 -11.85
CA GLU A 159 28.48 5.03 -13.17
C GLU A 159 27.26 5.76 -13.73
N PRO A 160 27.32 6.25 -14.99
CA PRO A 160 26.11 6.49 -15.76
C PRO A 160 25.44 5.14 -16.06
N ASN A 161 24.11 5.09 -16.05
CA ASN A 161 23.32 3.87 -16.21
C ASN A 161 23.56 2.79 -15.11
N GLY A 162 23.71 3.24 -13.87
CA GLY A 162 23.69 2.36 -12.71
C GLY A 162 22.25 2.00 -12.28
N PHE A 163 22.06 1.70 -11.01
CA PHE A 163 20.75 1.32 -10.47
C PHE A 163 20.64 1.67 -8.98
N GLN A 164 19.39 1.73 -8.52
CA GLN A 164 19.05 1.84 -7.10
C GLN A 164 18.06 0.74 -6.72
N LEU A 165 18.36 0.02 -5.64
CA LEU A 165 17.42 -0.86 -4.96
C LEU A 165 16.87 -0.13 -3.72
N THR A 166 15.58 0.13 -3.70
CA THR A 166 14.86 0.67 -2.56
C THR A 166 14.09 -0.46 -1.88
N LEU A 167 14.21 -0.59 -0.55
CA LEU A 167 13.48 -1.59 0.21
C LEU A 167 12.65 -0.91 1.30
N ARG A 168 11.40 -1.29 1.42
CA ARG A 168 10.49 -0.85 2.48
C ARG A 168 10.10 -2.02 3.36
N PRO A 169 10.37 -1.96 4.67
CA PRO A 169 9.91 -2.97 5.61
C PRO A 169 8.39 -3.08 5.59
N LEU A 170 7.88 -4.30 5.61
CA LEU A 170 6.45 -4.59 5.66
C LEU A 170 6.09 -5.24 7.00
N PRO A 171 4.94 -4.89 7.57
CA PRO A 171 4.43 -5.58 8.73
C PRO A 171 4.20 -7.07 8.41
N VAL A 172 4.50 -7.93 9.36
CA VAL A 172 4.42 -9.38 9.13
C VAL A 172 2.98 -9.85 9.22
N THR A 173 2.25 -9.44 10.26
CA THR A 173 0.89 -9.90 10.54
C THR A 173 -0.09 -8.73 10.50
N PRO A 174 -1.31 -8.89 9.95
CA PRO A 174 -2.33 -7.87 10.03
C PRO A 174 -2.60 -7.47 11.49
N PRO A 175 -2.81 -6.19 11.80
CA PRO A 175 -3.21 -5.76 13.14
C PRO A 175 -4.61 -6.27 13.49
N HIS A 176 -4.92 -6.40 14.77
CA HIS A 176 -6.29 -6.61 15.24
C HIS A 176 -7.13 -5.36 14.97
N TYR A 177 -8.40 -5.55 14.63
CA TYR A 177 -9.34 -4.46 14.35
C TYR A 177 -9.48 -3.47 15.52
N GLU A 178 -9.42 -3.97 16.75
CA GLU A 178 -9.47 -3.16 17.98
C GLU A 178 -8.30 -2.16 18.06
N SER A 179 -7.08 -2.61 17.70
CA SER A 179 -5.89 -1.73 17.69
C SER A 179 -5.96 -0.61 16.67
N LEU A 180 -6.85 -0.75 15.67
CA LEU A 180 -7.13 0.24 14.63
C LEU A 180 -8.36 1.09 14.96
N ASN A 181 -8.96 0.93 16.16
CA ASN A 181 -10.24 1.56 16.53
C ASN A 181 -11.35 1.30 15.48
N ILE A 182 -11.40 0.08 14.94
CA ILE A 182 -12.46 -0.35 14.03
C ILE A 182 -13.59 -0.96 14.87
N PRO A 183 -14.84 -0.47 14.78
CA PRO A 183 -15.97 -1.09 15.47
C PRO A 183 -16.20 -2.52 14.99
N GLU A 184 -16.49 -3.45 15.90
CA GLU A 184 -16.74 -4.85 15.54
C GLU A 184 -17.97 -4.98 14.61
N ASP A 185 -19.00 -4.15 14.81
CA ASP A 185 -20.17 -4.14 13.94
C ASP A 185 -19.85 -3.77 12.50
N PHE A 186 -18.84 -2.91 12.28
CA PHE A 186 -18.33 -2.63 10.94
C PHE A 186 -17.67 -3.88 10.35
N ILE A 187 -16.81 -4.57 11.09
CA ILE A 187 -16.18 -5.83 10.66
C ILE A 187 -17.26 -6.85 10.29
N LYS A 188 -18.26 -7.03 11.17
CA LYS A 188 -19.39 -7.96 10.94
C LYS A 188 -20.21 -7.59 9.69
N SER A 189 -20.37 -6.29 9.40
CA SER A 189 -21.07 -5.85 8.19
C SER A 189 -20.34 -6.22 6.90
N CYS A 190 -19.01 -6.38 6.96
CA CYS A 190 -18.18 -6.81 5.85
C CYS A 190 -18.20 -8.35 5.64
N ILE A 191 -18.71 -9.13 6.61
CA ILE A 191 -18.81 -10.59 6.49
C ILE A 191 -20.09 -10.94 5.74
N ILE A 192 -19.96 -11.10 4.44
CA ILE A 192 -21.05 -11.32 3.49
C ILE A 192 -20.96 -12.73 2.88
N ASP A 193 -22.07 -13.28 2.45
CA ASP A 193 -22.14 -14.58 1.76
C ASP A 193 -21.76 -14.48 0.27
N SER A 194 -22.09 -13.36 -0.37
CA SER A 194 -21.79 -13.10 -1.77
C SER A 194 -21.83 -11.60 -2.07
N GLY A 195 -21.14 -11.17 -3.14
CA GLY A 195 -21.14 -9.78 -3.57
C GLY A 195 -19.88 -9.01 -3.19
N PHE A 196 -19.92 -7.67 -3.24
CA PHE A 196 -18.79 -6.80 -3.02
C PHE A 196 -18.75 -6.14 -1.64
N VAL A 197 -17.56 -6.14 -1.04
CA VAL A 197 -17.12 -5.15 -0.07
C VAL A 197 -16.01 -4.31 -0.72
N ILE A 198 -16.27 -3.03 -0.97
CA ILE A 198 -15.32 -2.13 -1.61
C ILE A 198 -14.87 -1.06 -0.61
N ILE A 199 -13.57 -0.96 -0.38
CA ILE A 199 -12.97 0.13 0.40
C ILE A 199 -12.24 1.09 -0.53
N ALA A 200 -12.70 2.32 -0.58
CA ALA A 200 -12.13 3.42 -1.36
C ALA A 200 -11.33 4.38 -0.48
N GLY A 201 -10.43 5.13 -1.10
CA GLY A 201 -9.64 6.18 -0.44
C GLY A 201 -8.34 6.46 -1.19
N SER A 202 -7.65 7.53 -0.82
CA SER A 202 -6.33 7.88 -1.36
C SER A 202 -5.27 6.81 -1.04
N THR A 203 -4.14 6.89 -1.71
CA THR A 203 -2.96 6.07 -1.35
C THR A 203 -2.53 6.39 0.09
N GLY A 204 -2.24 5.36 0.87
CA GLY A 204 -1.87 5.52 2.28
C GLY A 204 -3.03 5.77 3.24
N SER A 205 -4.31 5.72 2.80
CA SER A 205 -5.47 5.87 3.69
C SER A 205 -5.77 4.63 4.55
N GLY A 206 -4.99 3.55 4.43
CA GLY A 206 -5.11 2.34 5.25
C GLY A 206 -6.15 1.33 4.76
N LYS A 207 -6.59 1.38 3.50
CA LYS A 207 -7.56 0.44 2.89
C LYS A 207 -7.13 -1.01 3.06
N THR A 208 -5.91 -1.33 2.63
CA THR A 208 -5.33 -2.67 2.73
C THR A 208 -5.28 -3.15 4.19
N THR A 209 -4.89 -2.27 5.10
CA THR A 209 -4.84 -2.57 6.54
C THR A 209 -6.22 -2.92 7.09
N THR A 210 -7.26 -2.19 6.70
CA THR A 210 -8.65 -2.45 7.12
C THR A 210 -9.15 -3.80 6.59
N LEU A 211 -8.95 -4.10 5.29
CA LEU A 211 -9.32 -5.40 4.72
C LEU A 211 -8.50 -6.55 5.33
N ALA A 212 -7.20 -6.34 5.55
CA ALA A 212 -6.34 -7.33 6.16
C ALA A 212 -6.78 -7.66 7.61
N SER A 213 -7.15 -6.63 8.38
CA SER A 213 -7.71 -6.79 9.72
C SER A 213 -9.06 -7.53 9.70
N THR A 214 -9.91 -7.27 8.70
CA THR A 214 -11.18 -8.00 8.51
C THR A 214 -10.93 -9.47 8.17
N ILE A 215 -9.98 -9.79 7.31
CA ILE A 215 -9.59 -11.18 7.01
C ILE A 215 -9.02 -11.86 8.26
N ARG A 216 -8.22 -11.14 9.05
CA ARG A 216 -7.73 -11.65 10.34
C ARG A 216 -8.89 -12.03 11.26
N TYR A 217 -9.89 -11.16 11.40
CA TYR A 217 -11.09 -11.45 12.18
C TYR A 217 -11.80 -12.73 11.69
N ILE A 218 -11.95 -12.88 10.36
CA ILE A 218 -12.55 -14.09 9.75
C ILE A 218 -11.74 -15.35 10.12
N LEU A 219 -10.41 -15.28 10.12
CA LEU A 219 -9.55 -16.42 10.44
C LEU A 219 -9.59 -16.82 11.91
N GLU A 220 -9.73 -15.84 12.81
CA GLU A 220 -9.71 -16.05 14.27
C GLU A 220 -11.09 -16.37 14.87
N ASN A 221 -12.17 -16.06 14.14
CA ASN A 221 -13.56 -16.21 14.63
C ASN A 221 -14.39 -17.14 13.74
N ASN A 222 -15.34 -17.83 14.33
CA ASN A 222 -16.28 -18.68 13.59
C ASN A 222 -17.30 -17.77 12.85
N THR A 223 -17.11 -17.62 11.55
CA THR A 223 -17.93 -16.79 10.66
C THR A 223 -18.57 -17.65 9.57
N ILE A 224 -19.45 -17.05 8.75
CA ILE A 224 -20.02 -17.72 7.56
C ILE A 224 -18.98 -17.97 6.46
N ILE A 225 -17.84 -17.25 6.48
CA ILE A 225 -16.77 -17.42 5.51
C ILE A 225 -15.79 -18.46 6.06
N GLN A 226 -15.84 -19.67 5.50
CA GLN A 226 -14.98 -20.80 5.89
C GLN A 226 -14.46 -21.50 4.64
N GLY A 227 -13.16 -21.81 4.62
CA GLY A 227 -12.51 -22.49 3.49
C GLY A 227 -11.29 -21.76 2.95
N ASN A 228 -11.13 -21.76 1.63
CA ASN A 228 -9.96 -21.16 0.98
C ASN A 228 -10.17 -19.66 0.71
N ILE A 229 -9.49 -18.82 1.46
CA ILE A 229 -9.41 -17.37 1.21
C ILE A 229 -8.29 -17.13 0.19
N VAL A 230 -8.64 -16.61 -0.97
CA VAL A 230 -7.68 -16.31 -2.06
C VAL A 230 -7.43 -14.82 -2.11
N THR A 231 -6.14 -14.41 -2.12
CA THR A 231 -5.81 -13.00 -2.26
C THR A 231 -4.93 -12.74 -3.49
N HIS A 232 -5.23 -11.67 -4.21
CA HIS A 232 -4.49 -11.15 -5.34
C HIS A 232 -4.04 -9.72 -5.00
N GLU A 233 -2.75 -9.53 -4.77
CA GLU A 233 -2.19 -8.29 -4.20
C GLU A 233 -0.97 -7.82 -5.00
N GLU A 234 -0.76 -6.51 -5.07
CA GLU A 234 0.39 -5.90 -5.76
C GLU A 234 0.98 -4.76 -4.90
N PRO A 235 1.94 -5.10 -4.04
CA PRO A 235 2.38 -6.42 -3.57
C PRO A 235 1.54 -6.94 -2.40
N ILE A 236 1.89 -8.14 -1.88
CA ILE A 236 1.34 -8.65 -0.61
C ILE A 236 1.90 -7.84 0.56
N GLU A 237 1.07 -7.01 1.20
CA GLU A 237 1.51 -6.17 2.31
C GLU A 237 1.56 -6.94 3.65
N PHE A 238 0.57 -7.79 3.94
CA PHE A 238 0.48 -8.56 5.17
C PHE A 238 0.57 -10.06 4.90
N SER A 239 1.06 -10.83 5.88
CA SER A 239 1.06 -12.30 5.83
C SER A 239 0.05 -12.86 6.81
N TYR A 240 -0.80 -13.76 6.35
CA TYR A 240 -1.75 -14.47 7.19
C TYR A 240 -1.21 -15.81 7.72
N HIS A 241 -0.04 -16.24 7.26
CA HIS A 241 0.54 -17.54 7.62
C HIS A 241 0.84 -17.72 9.12
N ASN A 242 0.90 -16.61 9.86
CA ASN A 242 1.14 -16.62 11.30
C ASN A 242 -0.16 -16.65 12.13
N ILE A 243 -1.32 -16.61 11.46
CA ILE A 243 -2.61 -16.63 12.14
C ILE A 243 -3.15 -18.06 12.11
N ARG A 244 -3.47 -18.59 13.27
CA ARG A 244 -4.12 -19.92 13.37
C ARG A 244 -5.60 -19.80 13.03
N SER A 245 -6.05 -20.63 12.13
CA SER A 245 -7.48 -20.84 11.87
C SER A 245 -7.78 -22.34 11.84
N THR A 246 -8.92 -22.73 12.38
CA THR A 246 -9.37 -24.14 12.39
C THR A 246 -10.31 -24.44 11.22
N HIS A 247 -10.72 -23.42 10.47
CA HIS A 247 -11.78 -23.51 9.45
C HIS A 247 -11.41 -22.88 8.11
N SER A 248 -10.29 -22.16 8.04
CA SER A 248 -9.89 -21.46 6.81
C SER A 248 -8.39 -21.51 6.56
N ILE A 249 -8.01 -21.49 5.28
CA ILE A 249 -6.65 -21.33 4.82
C ILE A 249 -6.56 -20.06 3.95
N VAL A 250 -5.38 -19.43 3.86
CA VAL A 250 -5.18 -18.27 2.99
C VAL A 250 -4.14 -18.58 1.92
N SER A 251 -4.52 -18.34 0.68
CA SER A 251 -3.67 -18.52 -0.49
C SER A 251 -3.38 -17.16 -1.12
N GLN A 252 -2.22 -16.58 -0.81
CA GLN A 252 -1.81 -15.25 -1.24
C GLN A 252 -1.00 -15.30 -2.53
N SER A 253 -1.41 -14.53 -3.54
CA SER A 253 -0.69 -14.41 -4.81
C SER A 253 -0.28 -12.95 -5.03
N ALA A 254 1.03 -12.71 -5.15
CA ALA A 254 1.56 -11.43 -5.61
C ALA A 254 1.35 -11.30 -7.13
N ILE A 255 0.86 -10.15 -7.56
CA ILE A 255 0.59 -9.84 -8.96
C ILE A 255 1.68 -8.92 -9.51
N GLY A 256 2.02 -9.10 -10.77
CA GLY A 256 2.96 -8.25 -11.50
C GLY A 256 4.23 -8.97 -11.95
N LEU A 257 5.16 -8.20 -12.53
CA LEU A 257 6.46 -8.71 -12.97
C LEU A 257 7.29 -9.19 -11.78
N GLY A 258 7.77 -10.42 -11.80
CA GLY A 258 8.44 -11.04 -10.64
C GLY A 258 7.50 -11.55 -9.56
N GLY A 259 6.18 -11.38 -9.69
CA GLY A 259 5.16 -11.93 -8.81
C GLY A 259 4.79 -13.40 -9.12
N HIS A 260 3.80 -13.92 -8.40
CA HIS A 260 3.31 -15.29 -8.61
C HIS A 260 2.43 -15.42 -9.85
N ILE A 261 1.70 -14.36 -10.20
CA ILE A 261 0.78 -14.29 -11.35
C ILE A 261 0.99 -12.95 -12.07
N ARG A 262 0.99 -12.99 -13.39
CA ARG A 262 1.39 -11.84 -14.22
C ARG A 262 0.41 -10.64 -14.14
N SER A 263 -0.89 -10.89 -14.04
CA SER A 263 -1.91 -9.82 -14.00
C SER A 263 -3.11 -10.19 -13.13
N PHE A 264 -3.86 -9.18 -12.69
CA PHE A 264 -5.09 -9.38 -11.93
C PHE A 264 -6.16 -10.14 -12.73
N ASP A 265 -6.25 -9.94 -14.04
CA ASP A 265 -7.24 -10.61 -14.89
C ASP A 265 -7.02 -12.12 -14.91
N ILE A 266 -5.77 -12.55 -15.11
CA ILE A 266 -5.38 -13.97 -15.06
C ILE A 266 -5.63 -14.54 -13.66
N ALA A 267 -5.29 -13.80 -12.62
CA ALA A 267 -5.45 -14.21 -11.23
C ALA A 267 -6.93 -14.43 -10.87
N ASN A 268 -7.80 -13.49 -11.25
CA ASN A 268 -9.23 -13.55 -10.94
C ASN A 268 -9.92 -14.68 -11.71
N GLN A 269 -9.57 -14.91 -12.97
CA GLN A 269 -10.06 -16.09 -13.72
C GLN A 269 -9.61 -17.41 -13.09
N ALA A 270 -8.37 -17.46 -12.59
CA ALA A 270 -7.86 -18.64 -11.89
C ALA A 270 -8.53 -18.86 -10.54
N ALA A 271 -8.98 -17.80 -9.87
CA ALA A 271 -9.63 -17.88 -8.55
C ALA A 271 -10.86 -18.79 -8.56
N LEU A 272 -11.71 -18.69 -9.59
CA LEU A 272 -12.93 -19.54 -9.72
C LEU A 272 -12.63 -21.05 -9.67
N ARG A 273 -11.43 -21.46 -10.12
CA ARG A 273 -11.00 -22.87 -10.11
C ARG A 273 -10.32 -23.31 -8.81
N ARG A 274 -10.16 -22.37 -7.86
CA ARG A 274 -9.50 -22.61 -6.57
C ARG A 274 -10.49 -22.82 -5.43
N PHE A 275 -11.77 -22.92 -5.72
CA PHE A 275 -12.86 -23.08 -4.74
C PHE A 275 -12.77 -22.03 -3.61
N PRO A 276 -12.86 -20.73 -3.94
CA PRO A 276 -12.63 -19.69 -2.95
C PRO A 276 -13.85 -19.50 -2.05
N ALA A 277 -13.62 -19.41 -0.74
CA ALA A 277 -14.62 -18.96 0.23
C ALA A 277 -14.69 -17.42 0.29
N LEU A 278 -13.61 -16.74 -0.09
CA LEU A 278 -13.49 -15.29 -0.22
C LEU A 278 -12.39 -14.99 -1.23
N VAL A 279 -12.58 -13.97 -2.06
CA VAL A 279 -11.51 -13.44 -2.93
C VAL A 279 -11.22 -12.00 -2.55
N LEU A 280 -9.94 -11.70 -2.22
CA LEU A 280 -9.44 -10.33 -2.10
C LEU A 280 -8.79 -9.91 -3.43
N VAL A 281 -9.34 -8.90 -4.08
CA VAL A 281 -8.77 -8.22 -5.24
C VAL A 281 -8.13 -6.92 -4.74
N GLY A 282 -6.81 -6.88 -4.69
CA GLY A 282 -6.07 -5.78 -4.05
C GLY A 282 -6.49 -4.40 -4.56
N GLU A 283 -6.69 -4.25 -5.88
CA GLU A 283 -7.16 -2.98 -6.45
C GLU A 283 -7.93 -3.16 -7.77
N LEU A 284 -9.05 -2.45 -7.91
CA LEU A 284 -9.86 -2.37 -9.14
C LEU A 284 -9.33 -1.23 -10.04
N ARG A 285 -8.27 -1.51 -10.82
CA ARG A 285 -7.54 -0.50 -11.60
C ARG A 285 -8.08 -0.25 -13.00
N ASN A 286 -8.57 -1.28 -13.68
CA ASN A 286 -9.03 -1.22 -15.07
C ASN A 286 -10.34 -1.98 -15.25
N GLY A 287 -10.96 -1.81 -16.43
CA GLY A 287 -12.25 -2.44 -16.74
C GLY A 287 -12.22 -3.98 -16.66
N ALA A 288 -11.14 -4.61 -17.09
CA ALA A 288 -11.00 -6.06 -17.06
C ALA A 288 -10.96 -6.59 -15.61
N THR A 289 -10.22 -5.93 -14.72
CA THR A 289 -10.19 -6.29 -13.29
C THR A 289 -11.55 -6.10 -12.61
N VAL A 290 -12.27 -5.00 -12.93
CA VAL A 290 -13.63 -4.76 -12.44
C VAL A 290 -14.59 -5.82 -12.95
N GLN A 291 -14.53 -6.15 -14.24
CA GLN A 291 -15.38 -7.18 -14.86
C GLN A 291 -15.14 -8.55 -14.21
N ALA A 292 -13.91 -8.97 -14.03
CA ALA A 292 -13.56 -10.23 -13.40
C ALA A 292 -14.06 -10.31 -11.94
N ALA A 293 -14.00 -9.19 -11.20
CA ALA A 293 -14.54 -9.10 -9.85
C ALA A 293 -16.08 -9.21 -9.85
N ILE A 294 -16.77 -8.60 -10.82
CA ILE A 294 -18.24 -8.77 -11.02
C ILE A 294 -18.57 -10.25 -11.23
N GLU A 295 -17.86 -10.93 -12.12
CA GLU A 295 -18.08 -12.37 -12.40
C GLU A 295 -17.90 -13.25 -11.17
N LEU A 296 -16.84 -12.99 -10.36
CA LEU A 296 -16.64 -13.67 -9.09
C LEU A 296 -17.83 -13.49 -8.14
N SER A 297 -18.35 -12.27 -8.04
CA SER A 297 -19.47 -11.94 -7.19
C SER A 297 -20.78 -12.57 -7.67
N GLN A 298 -21.04 -12.54 -8.98
CA GLN A 298 -22.23 -13.14 -9.60
C GLN A 298 -22.25 -14.67 -9.54
N THR A 299 -21.09 -15.30 -9.42
CA THR A 299 -20.95 -16.76 -9.19
C THR A 299 -21.09 -17.15 -7.72
N GLY A 300 -21.51 -16.22 -6.85
CA GLY A 300 -21.87 -16.50 -5.47
C GLY A 300 -20.72 -16.38 -4.47
N HIS A 301 -19.60 -15.70 -4.84
CA HIS A 301 -18.48 -15.54 -3.95
C HIS A 301 -18.44 -14.12 -3.32
N PRO A 302 -18.09 -13.99 -2.03
CA PRO A 302 -17.75 -12.71 -1.45
C PRO A 302 -16.42 -12.19 -2.04
N VAL A 303 -16.41 -10.92 -2.46
CA VAL A 303 -15.25 -10.26 -3.05
C VAL A 303 -14.92 -9.01 -2.25
N PHE A 304 -13.72 -8.98 -1.68
CA PHE A 304 -13.16 -7.78 -1.07
C PHE A 304 -12.28 -7.07 -2.09
N ALA A 305 -12.46 -5.76 -2.22
CA ALA A 305 -11.68 -4.99 -3.19
C ALA A 305 -11.34 -3.60 -2.68
N THR A 306 -10.28 -2.99 -3.25
CA THR A 306 -10.01 -1.57 -3.05
C THR A 306 -10.12 -0.79 -4.34
N THR A 307 -10.39 0.51 -4.22
CA THR A 307 -10.34 1.46 -5.32
C THR A 307 -9.92 2.86 -4.84
N HIS A 308 -9.67 3.76 -5.76
CA HIS A 308 -9.37 5.16 -5.46
C HIS A 308 -10.60 6.04 -5.70
N ALA A 309 -11.28 6.41 -4.61
CA ALA A 309 -12.33 7.42 -4.60
C ALA A 309 -12.29 8.18 -3.24
N THR A 310 -12.72 9.42 -3.21
CA THR A 310 -12.62 10.31 -2.04
C THR A 310 -13.79 10.13 -1.07
N ASN A 311 -14.95 9.71 -1.57
CA ASN A 311 -16.19 9.50 -0.83
C ASN A 311 -17.02 8.38 -1.47
N ILE A 312 -18.10 7.95 -0.80
CA ILE A 312 -18.94 6.84 -1.27
C ILE A 312 -19.62 7.15 -2.59
N LYS A 313 -20.15 8.37 -2.78
CA LYS A 313 -20.84 8.77 -4.04
C LYS A 313 -19.95 8.64 -5.28
N ALA A 314 -18.64 8.79 -5.10
CA ALA A 314 -17.66 8.70 -6.18
C ALA A 314 -17.21 7.27 -6.53
N ILE A 315 -17.53 6.25 -5.71
CA ILE A 315 -17.05 4.87 -5.93
C ILE A 315 -17.58 4.33 -7.25
N ILE A 316 -18.89 4.33 -7.45
CA ILE A 316 -19.51 3.77 -8.65
C ILE A 316 -19.10 4.53 -9.91
N PRO A 317 -19.19 5.87 -9.99
CA PRO A 317 -18.68 6.64 -11.13
C PRO A 317 -17.21 6.33 -11.44
N ARG A 318 -16.37 6.17 -10.40
CA ARG A 318 -14.95 5.83 -10.58
C ARG A 318 -14.74 4.46 -11.22
N LEU A 319 -15.54 3.47 -10.86
CA LEU A 319 -15.48 2.15 -11.48
C LEU A 319 -16.02 2.19 -12.92
N LEU A 320 -17.10 2.94 -13.16
CA LEU A 320 -17.70 3.09 -14.47
C LEU A 320 -16.79 3.81 -15.47
N SER A 321 -15.98 4.77 -15.02
CA SER A 321 -15.00 5.47 -15.87
C SER A 321 -13.95 4.54 -16.49
N ARG A 322 -13.88 3.28 -16.10
CA ARG A 322 -13.01 2.25 -16.67
C ARG A 322 -13.61 1.51 -17.85
N PHE A 323 -14.89 1.81 -18.19
CA PHE A 323 -15.61 1.19 -19.28
C PHE A 323 -16.00 2.23 -20.34
N PRO A 324 -16.14 1.81 -21.62
CA PRO A 324 -16.72 2.64 -22.67
C PRO A 324 -18.11 3.14 -22.27
N ALA A 325 -18.46 4.35 -22.68
CA ALA A 325 -19.71 5.02 -22.29
C ALA A 325 -20.96 4.20 -22.63
N GLU A 326 -20.93 3.48 -23.74
CA GLU A 326 -22.02 2.68 -24.27
C GLU A 326 -22.47 1.55 -23.33
N ILE A 327 -21.54 1.00 -22.53
CA ILE A 327 -21.82 -0.12 -21.62
C ILE A 327 -21.86 0.28 -20.14
N GLN A 328 -21.59 1.56 -19.82
CA GLN A 328 -21.55 2.01 -18.42
C GLN A 328 -22.88 1.76 -17.67
N GLY A 329 -24.02 1.90 -18.34
CA GLY A 329 -25.32 1.64 -17.74
C GLY A 329 -25.54 0.17 -17.35
N GLU A 330 -25.05 -0.77 -18.17
CA GLU A 330 -25.05 -2.20 -17.87
C GLU A 330 -24.10 -2.49 -16.69
N LYS A 331 -22.89 -1.95 -16.74
CA LYS A 331 -21.90 -2.15 -15.67
C LYS A 331 -22.31 -1.51 -14.35
N ALA A 332 -23.03 -0.37 -14.39
CA ALA A 332 -23.62 0.21 -13.18
C ALA A 332 -24.64 -0.73 -12.55
N PHE A 333 -25.48 -1.38 -13.37
CA PHE A 333 -26.40 -2.39 -12.87
C PHE A 333 -25.67 -3.54 -12.19
N ASP A 334 -24.68 -4.14 -12.86
CA ASP A 334 -23.89 -5.26 -12.35
C ASP A 334 -23.18 -4.91 -11.03
N ILE A 335 -22.56 -3.71 -10.96
CA ILE A 335 -21.85 -3.23 -9.76
C ILE A 335 -22.82 -3.02 -8.59
N ILE A 336 -23.97 -2.37 -8.82
CA ILE A 336 -24.95 -2.10 -7.76
C ILE A 336 -25.57 -3.41 -7.27
N ASP A 337 -25.94 -4.31 -8.17
CA ASP A 337 -26.54 -5.61 -7.81
C ASP A 337 -25.58 -6.45 -6.96
N SER A 338 -24.29 -6.39 -7.26
CA SER A 338 -23.23 -7.07 -6.54
C SER A 338 -22.81 -6.37 -5.23
N ALA A 339 -22.97 -5.05 -5.12
CA ALA A 339 -22.52 -4.30 -3.96
C ALA A 339 -23.26 -4.64 -2.68
N ARG A 340 -22.53 -4.86 -1.58
CA ARG A 340 -23.08 -5.12 -0.24
C ARG A 340 -22.63 -4.06 0.76
N VAL A 341 -21.33 -3.70 0.72
CA VAL A 341 -20.77 -2.67 1.59
C VAL A 341 -19.84 -1.78 0.76
N LEU A 342 -20.12 -0.49 0.76
CA LEU A 342 -19.24 0.54 0.21
C LEU A 342 -18.68 1.37 1.36
N VAL A 343 -17.38 1.56 1.33
CA VAL A 343 -16.62 2.30 2.35
C VAL A 343 -15.73 3.32 1.67
N ALA A 344 -15.73 4.55 2.14
CA ALA A 344 -14.68 5.51 1.82
C ALA A 344 -13.88 5.80 3.09
N GLN A 345 -12.55 5.79 2.99
CA GLN A 345 -11.66 5.90 4.15
C GLN A 345 -10.63 7.00 3.95
N LYS A 346 -10.54 7.89 4.93
CA LYS A 346 -9.48 8.90 5.09
C LYS A 346 -8.66 8.58 6.33
N LEU A 347 -7.36 8.89 6.30
CA LEU A 347 -6.47 8.77 7.45
C LEU A 347 -6.11 10.17 7.94
N ILE A 348 -6.43 10.46 9.19
CA ILE A 348 -6.18 11.76 9.84
C ILE A 348 -5.31 11.59 11.10
N ARG A 349 -4.92 12.71 11.71
CA ARG A 349 -4.24 12.71 13.00
C ARG A 349 -5.17 13.24 14.08
N ASP A 350 -5.07 12.63 15.27
CA ASP A 350 -5.67 13.18 16.47
C ASP A 350 -4.87 14.37 17.02
N VAL A 351 -5.37 15.00 18.05
CA VAL A 351 -4.70 16.13 18.74
C VAL A 351 -3.32 15.76 19.31
N ASN A 352 -3.03 14.48 19.51
CA ASN A 352 -1.75 13.95 19.96
C ASN A 352 -0.82 13.55 18.80
N GLY A 353 -1.23 13.77 17.55
CA GLY A 353 -0.47 13.41 16.35
C GLY A 353 -0.58 11.94 15.94
N LYS A 354 -1.32 11.09 16.66
CA LYS A 354 -1.54 9.69 16.32
C LYS A 354 -2.48 9.57 15.11
N ARG A 355 -2.13 8.73 14.15
CA ARG A 355 -2.95 8.47 12.96
C ARG A 355 -4.09 7.51 13.30
N PHE A 356 -5.28 7.82 12.79
CA PHE A 356 -6.43 6.91 12.81
C PHE A 356 -7.31 7.10 11.57
N ALA A 357 -8.11 6.08 11.25
CA ALA A 357 -8.94 6.09 10.05
C ALA A 357 -10.37 6.52 10.39
N VAL A 358 -10.89 7.45 9.58
CA VAL A 358 -12.31 7.84 9.56
C VAL A 358 -12.94 7.27 8.30
N ARG A 359 -14.19 6.78 8.41
CA ARG A 359 -14.83 6.01 7.35
C ARG A 359 -16.26 6.49 7.08
N GLU A 360 -16.58 6.70 5.81
CA GLU A 360 -17.97 6.62 5.37
C GLU A 360 -18.33 5.16 5.17
N VAL A 361 -19.53 4.77 5.55
CA VAL A 361 -20.01 3.38 5.42
C VAL A 361 -21.44 3.37 4.89
N LEU A 362 -21.66 2.64 3.81
CA LEU A 362 -22.98 2.37 3.24
C LEU A 362 -23.18 0.86 3.10
N VAL A 363 -24.10 0.32 3.92
CA VAL A 363 -24.51 -1.10 3.82
C VAL A 363 -25.73 -1.18 2.91
N LEU A 364 -25.57 -1.87 1.79
CA LEU A 364 -26.56 -2.00 0.73
C LEU A 364 -27.42 -3.24 0.95
N LYS A 365 -28.45 -3.13 1.81
CA LYS A 365 -29.47 -4.17 1.95
C LYS A 365 -30.32 -4.28 0.69
N GLU A 366 -30.98 -5.40 0.49
CA GLU A 366 -31.72 -5.74 -0.74
C GLU A 366 -32.68 -4.63 -1.21
N GLY A 367 -33.48 -4.07 -0.29
CA GLY A 367 -34.42 -2.98 -0.63
C GLY A 367 -33.72 -1.74 -1.17
N LEU A 368 -32.58 -1.36 -0.57
CA LEU A 368 -31.80 -0.22 -1.00
C LEU A 368 -31.13 -0.46 -2.36
N ARG A 369 -30.61 -1.66 -2.59
CA ARG A 369 -30.07 -2.05 -3.90
C ARG A 369 -31.14 -1.97 -4.99
N LYS A 370 -32.32 -2.57 -4.76
CA LYS A 370 -33.46 -2.51 -5.70
C LYS A 370 -33.89 -1.06 -5.99
N TYR A 371 -33.83 -0.18 -5.00
CA TYR A 371 -34.07 1.25 -5.20
C TYR A 371 -33.02 1.87 -6.12
N LEU A 372 -31.72 1.67 -5.85
CA LEU A 372 -30.62 2.27 -6.62
C LEU A 372 -30.52 1.72 -8.05
N LEU A 373 -30.86 0.45 -8.28
CA LEU A 373 -30.89 -0.18 -9.60
C LEU A 373 -31.80 0.55 -10.60
N ARG A 374 -32.85 1.26 -10.14
CA ARG A 374 -33.71 2.08 -10.99
C ARG A 374 -32.94 3.21 -11.69
N PHE A 375 -31.81 3.63 -11.12
CA PHE A 375 -31.00 4.73 -11.60
C PHE A 375 -29.70 4.26 -12.28
N ALA A 376 -29.48 2.96 -12.45
CA ALA A 376 -28.24 2.40 -12.99
C ALA A 376 -27.84 2.98 -14.35
N LYS A 377 -28.82 3.29 -15.21
CA LYS A 377 -28.58 3.90 -16.52
C LYS A 377 -28.34 5.43 -16.47
N GLN A 378 -28.37 6.04 -15.29
CA GLN A 378 -28.25 7.48 -15.07
C GLN A 378 -27.21 7.74 -13.94
N PRO A 379 -25.90 7.60 -14.25
CA PRO A 379 -24.84 7.63 -13.24
C PRO A 379 -24.86 8.90 -12.35
N ASP A 380 -25.17 10.06 -12.91
CA ASP A 380 -25.24 11.33 -12.19
C ASP A 380 -26.41 11.36 -11.19
N ILE A 381 -27.56 10.83 -11.59
CA ILE A 381 -28.72 10.71 -10.68
C ILE A 381 -28.43 9.67 -9.61
N LEU A 382 -27.81 8.56 -9.98
CA LEU A 382 -27.39 7.54 -9.04
C LEU A 382 -26.48 8.11 -7.95
N ALA A 383 -25.45 8.89 -8.34
CA ALA A 383 -24.53 9.52 -7.39
C ALA A 383 -25.26 10.48 -6.43
N ARG A 384 -26.18 11.33 -6.92
CA ARG A 384 -27.00 12.21 -6.08
C ARG A 384 -27.92 11.43 -5.13
N LYS A 385 -28.48 10.28 -5.57
CA LYS A 385 -29.31 9.43 -4.70
C LYS A 385 -28.49 8.79 -3.58
N ILE A 386 -27.26 8.36 -3.89
CA ILE A 386 -26.33 7.83 -2.87
C ILE A 386 -25.97 8.94 -1.88
N ASP A 387 -25.69 10.13 -2.34
CA ASP A 387 -25.35 11.30 -1.51
C ASP A 387 -26.50 11.61 -0.52
N ALA A 388 -27.74 11.72 -1.03
CA ALA A 388 -28.91 11.94 -0.19
C ALA A 388 -29.11 10.81 0.87
N ILE A 389 -28.86 9.55 0.50
CA ILE A 389 -28.93 8.42 1.43
C ILE A 389 -27.91 8.58 2.57
N MET A 390 -26.69 9.02 2.21
CA MET A 390 -25.61 9.23 3.17
C MET A 390 -25.92 10.41 4.11
N ASP A 391 -26.44 11.51 3.59
CA ASP A 391 -26.78 12.71 4.36
C ASP A 391 -27.95 12.48 5.32
N GLU A 392 -28.97 11.76 4.87
CA GLU A 392 -30.11 11.41 5.71
C GLU A 392 -29.80 10.29 6.72
N GLY A 393 -28.70 9.54 6.54
CA GLY A 393 -28.33 8.41 7.40
C GLY A 393 -29.24 7.21 7.25
N ILE A 394 -29.83 7.05 6.07
CA ILE A 394 -30.74 5.94 5.76
C ILE A 394 -30.01 4.60 5.97
N THR A 395 -30.69 3.63 6.52
CA THR A 395 -30.17 2.27 6.84
C THR A 395 -28.94 2.25 7.75
N GLY A 396 -28.69 3.32 8.54
CA GLY A 396 -27.53 3.44 9.40
C GLY A 396 -26.26 3.82 8.66
N SER A 397 -26.37 4.43 7.47
CA SER A 397 -25.22 4.98 6.75
C SER A 397 -24.54 6.07 7.57
N ILE A 398 -23.21 6.11 7.48
CA ILE A 398 -22.36 7.03 8.23
C ILE A 398 -21.54 7.82 7.23
N ASN A 399 -21.65 9.16 7.23
CA ASN A 399 -20.82 10.04 6.40
C ASN A 399 -19.67 10.67 7.20
N PHE A 400 -18.69 11.26 6.49
CA PHE A 400 -17.54 11.91 7.13
C PHE A 400 -17.95 13.04 8.05
N LYS A 401 -18.94 13.85 7.67
CA LYS A 401 -19.40 14.99 8.47
C LYS A 401 -19.89 14.57 9.85
N ARG A 402 -20.79 13.59 9.93
CA ARG A 402 -21.30 13.09 11.23
C ARG A 402 -20.20 12.51 12.12
N GLN A 403 -19.21 11.84 11.52
CA GLN A 403 -18.06 11.38 12.31
C GLN A 403 -17.18 12.53 12.75
N ALA A 404 -16.90 13.49 11.86
CA ALA A 404 -16.12 14.67 12.18
C ALA A 404 -16.76 15.51 13.30
N ASP A 405 -18.09 15.75 13.22
CA ASP A 405 -18.84 16.46 14.26
C ASP A 405 -18.66 15.79 15.64
N LYS A 406 -18.77 14.45 15.68
CA LYS A 406 -18.55 13.69 16.91
C LYS A 406 -17.12 13.77 17.40
N LEU A 407 -16.13 13.57 16.52
CA LEU A 407 -14.73 13.58 16.88
C LEU A 407 -14.26 14.96 17.38
N LEU A 408 -14.79 16.03 16.81
CA LEU A 408 -14.53 17.40 17.25
C LEU A 408 -15.18 17.66 18.61
N ALA A 409 -16.45 17.26 18.81
CA ALA A 409 -17.14 17.40 20.08
C ALA A 409 -16.47 16.61 21.21
N ASP A 410 -15.93 15.43 20.91
CA ASP A 410 -15.19 14.58 21.84
C ASP A 410 -13.73 15.09 22.07
N GLY A 411 -13.30 16.17 21.40
CA GLY A 411 -11.94 16.74 21.49
C GLY A 411 -10.84 15.83 20.94
N ILE A 412 -11.19 14.87 20.09
CA ILE A 412 -10.24 13.91 19.49
C ILE A 412 -9.48 14.55 18.32
N ILE A 413 -10.15 15.42 17.56
CA ILE A 413 -9.58 16.17 16.45
C ILE A 413 -9.69 17.67 16.67
N ASP A 414 -8.79 18.43 16.03
CA ASP A 414 -8.85 19.88 15.97
C ASP A 414 -9.69 20.38 14.78
N GLU A 415 -9.98 21.67 14.75
CA GLU A 415 -10.76 22.34 13.69
C GLU A 415 -10.13 22.14 12.29
N LEU A 416 -8.80 22.12 12.20
CA LEU A 416 -8.10 21.90 10.93
C LEU A 416 -8.33 20.50 10.39
N SER A 417 -8.29 19.50 11.27
CA SER A 417 -8.56 18.10 10.92
C SER A 417 -10.05 17.92 10.57
N TYR A 418 -10.96 18.62 11.27
CA TYR A 418 -12.37 18.65 10.95
C TYR A 418 -12.62 19.17 9.52
N ARG A 419 -12.07 20.33 9.16
CA ARG A 419 -12.21 20.91 7.82
C ARG A 419 -11.69 19.96 6.74
N ARG A 420 -10.54 19.33 6.93
CA ARG A 420 -10.00 18.33 5.98
C ARG A 420 -10.88 17.09 5.79
N LEU A 421 -11.77 16.79 6.74
CA LEU A 421 -12.73 15.70 6.60
C LEU A 421 -13.99 16.13 5.86
N VAL A 422 -14.50 17.33 6.15
CA VAL A 422 -15.83 17.79 5.78
C VAL A 422 -15.81 18.69 4.55
N GLU A 423 -14.83 19.60 4.47
CA GLU A 423 -14.66 20.46 3.31
C GLU A 423 -14.00 19.65 2.18
N ASP A 424 -14.76 19.37 1.15
CA ASP A 424 -14.16 19.04 -0.16
C ASP A 424 -13.53 20.35 -0.64
N ASP A 425 -12.23 20.36 -0.98
CA ASP A 425 -11.52 21.52 -1.53
C ASP A 425 -12.16 22.07 -2.84
N SER A 426 -13.30 21.51 -3.23
CA SER A 426 -14.08 21.82 -4.43
C SER A 426 -15.45 22.47 -4.16
N GLU A 427 -15.85 22.72 -2.93
CA GLU A 427 -17.05 23.53 -2.69
C GLU A 427 -16.75 25.01 -2.99
N LEU A 428 -16.93 25.35 -4.25
CA LEU A 428 -17.25 26.74 -4.62
C LEU A 428 -18.52 27.11 -3.81
N ASP A 429 -18.44 28.14 -2.99
CA ASP A 429 -19.61 28.64 -2.30
C ASP A 429 -20.69 29.05 -3.34
N ASN A 430 -21.95 29.02 -2.95
CA ASN A 430 -23.07 29.33 -3.84
C ASN A 430 -22.89 30.71 -4.53
N GLU A 431 -22.22 31.67 -3.87
CA GLU A 431 -21.93 32.99 -4.39
C GLU A 431 -20.92 32.96 -5.55
N THR A 432 -19.96 32.03 -5.50
CA THR A 432 -18.99 31.79 -6.60
C THR A 432 -19.64 31.01 -7.74
N PHE A 433 -20.57 30.08 -7.46
CA PHE A 433 -21.36 29.40 -8.49
C PHE A 433 -22.25 30.37 -9.27
N GLU A 434 -23.00 31.24 -8.58
CA GLU A 434 -23.84 32.26 -9.22
C GLU A 434 -23.01 33.23 -10.09
N LYS A 435 -21.79 33.56 -9.65
CA LYS A 435 -20.87 34.39 -10.47
C LYS A 435 -20.36 33.65 -11.72
N LEU A 436 -20.15 32.35 -11.68
CA LEU A 436 -19.73 31.55 -12.81
C LEU A 436 -20.87 31.30 -13.83
N GLU A 437 -22.12 31.17 -13.37
CA GLU A 437 -23.30 31.05 -14.26
C GLU A 437 -23.69 32.37 -14.91
N SER A 438 -23.17 33.49 -14.39
CA SER A 438 -23.43 34.84 -14.96
C SER A 438 -22.39 35.28 -15.97
N VAL A 439 -21.35 34.51 -16.28
CA VAL A 439 -20.31 34.72 -17.29
C VAL A 439 -20.56 33.84 -18.51
#